data_c5f73c4047a4847d0925efc515c7d501
#
_entry.id   c5f73c4047a4847d0925efc515c7d501
#
_cell.length_a   1.000
_cell.length_b   1.000
_cell.length_c   1.000
_cell.angle_alpha   90.00
_cell.angle_beta   90.00
_cell.angle_gamma   90.00
#
_symmetry.space_group_name_H-M   'P 1'
#
loop_
_entity.id
_entity.type
_entity.pdbx_description
1 polymer ?
#
loop_
_entity_poly.entity_id
_entity_poly.type
_entity_poly.pdbx_seq_one_letter_code
_entity_poly.pdbx_strand_id
1 'polypeptide(L)'
;MTTNETHKLFREANNPETRLERLHEIVKLGDEILISAVALNPNCDKHILDKLSELDMKEVQRNLSIRYTTYPMLYSIGVREVEVNDASYILKLRLDDSYSKYISKVSDEVSEQENYIRQYLKSYIRGRESFYFILTNTASGERCGTERIYNFKDDTFEWGSWILDSNKTRYAAMETAVLIYEFAFNTLGFGKSEFEVNRNNEKVVSYHTKSGAKIIDEDDINYYFRVEKEVGLGFAKTLRERLESKRQ
;
A
#
# COMPACT_ATOMS: atom_id res chain seq x y z
N MET A 1 31.18 -6.52 6.04
CA MET A 1 30.36 -7.76 6.20
C MET A 1 30.34 -8.55 4.90
N THR A 2 30.32 -9.85 4.97
CA THR A 2 30.07 -10.69 3.79
C THR A 2 28.57 -10.72 3.48
N THR A 3 28.20 -10.99 2.24
CA THR A 3 26.78 -11.09 1.82
C THR A 3 25.98 -12.10 2.69
N ASN A 4 26.61 -13.20 3.09
CA ASN A 4 25.99 -14.21 3.97
C ASN A 4 25.75 -13.69 5.38
N GLU A 5 26.67 -12.89 5.93
CA GLU A 5 26.51 -12.27 7.26
C GLU A 5 25.37 -11.24 7.23
N THR A 6 25.29 -10.39 6.21
CA THR A 6 24.23 -9.43 6.04
C THR A 6 22.87 -10.13 5.94
N HIS A 7 22.73 -11.20 5.17
CA HIS A 7 21.51 -11.98 5.08
C HIS A 7 21.08 -12.61 6.41
N LYS A 8 22.06 -13.08 7.20
CA LYS A 8 21.78 -13.64 8.53
C LYS A 8 21.25 -12.56 9.47
N LEU A 9 21.97 -11.44 9.56
CA LEU A 9 21.60 -10.30 10.39
C LEU A 9 20.23 -9.70 9.98
N PHE A 10 19.96 -9.65 8.70
CA PHE A 10 18.68 -9.19 8.18
C PHE A 10 17.52 -10.08 8.63
N ARG A 11 17.69 -11.42 8.64
CA ARG A 11 16.68 -12.34 9.19
C ARG A 11 16.48 -12.13 10.69
N GLU A 12 17.58 -11.93 11.44
CA GLU A 12 17.51 -11.61 12.87
C GLU A 12 16.77 -10.29 13.10
N ALA A 13 17.11 -9.22 12.36
CA ALA A 13 16.47 -7.92 12.46
C ALA A 13 14.95 -7.96 12.26
N ASN A 14 14.47 -8.85 11.39
CA ASN A 14 13.05 -9.01 11.08
C ASN A 14 12.32 -10.08 11.92
N ASN A 15 13.04 -10.88 12.70
CA ASN A 15 12.43 -11.90 13.52
C ASN A 15 11.78 -11.25 14.77
N PRO A 16 10.44 -11.36 14.97
CA PRO A 16 9.75 -10.79 16.12
C PRO A 16 10.23 -11.37 17.46
N GLU A 17 10.89 -12.53 17.45
CA GLU A 17 11.45 -13.17 18.65
C GLU A 17 12.89 -12.71 18.95
N THR A 18 13.48 -11.83 18.13
CA THR A 18 14.83 -11.33 18.38
C THR A 18 14.86 -10.45 19.62
N ARG A 19 15.77 -10.79 20.55
CA ARG A 19 15.90 -10.06 21.81
C ARG A 19 16.33 -8.62 21.59
N LEU A 20 15.88 -7.74 22.49
CA LEU A 20 16.12 -6.30 22.40
C LEU A 20 17.62 -5.95 22.35
N GLU A 21 18.44 -6.62 23.15
CA GLU A 21 19.89 -6.42 23.15
C GLU A 21 20.50 -6.67 21.77
N ARG A 22 19.98 -7.71 21.10
CA ARG A 22 20.44 -8.07 19.74
C ARG A 22 20.03 -7.03 18.70
N LEU A 23 18.83 -6.46 18.82
CA LEU A 23 18.40 -5.36 17.97
C LEU A 23 19.30 -4.12 18.15
N HIS A 24 19.66 -3.78 19.39
CA HIS A 24 20.63 -2.72 19.67
C HIS A 24 22.01 -2.97 19.02
N GLU A 25 22.48 -4.22 19.03
CA GLU A 25 23.75 -4.59 18.37
C GLU A 25 23.67 -4.39 16.86
N ILE A 26 22.55 -4.82 16.24
CA ILE A 26 22.34 -4.69 14.79
C ILE A 26 22.31 -3.22 14.39
N VAL A 27 21.62 -2.35 15.15
CA VAL A 27 21.58 -0.90 14.87
C VAL A 27 22.99 -0.27 14.91
N LYS A 28 23.85 -0.71 15.85
CA LYS A 28 25.22 -0.20 15.97
C LYS A 28 26.11 -0.51 14.76
N LEU A 29 25.74 -1.47 13.91
CA LEU A 29 26.50 -1.78 12.69
C LEU A 29 26.42 -0.67 11.64
N GLY A 30 25.45 0.22 11.73
CA GLY A 30 25.30 1.38 10.83
C GLY A 30 24.83 1.05 9.42
N ASP A 31 24.44 -0.21 9.15
CA ASP A 31 23.95 -0.64 7.83
C ASP A 31 22.47 -0.24 7.65
N GLU A 32 22.17 0.58 6.64
CA GLU A 32 20.85 1.14 6.41
C GLU A 32 19.77 0.05 6.21
N ILE A 33 20.09 -1.05 5.50
CA ILE A 33 19.16 -2.15 5.25
C ILE A 33 18.79 -2.84 6.57
N LEU A 34 19.79 -3.08 7.43
CA LEU A 34 19.59 -3.72 8.73
C LEU A 34 18.82 -2.79 9.68
N ILE A 35 19.16 -1.51 9.72
CA ILE A 35 18.48 -0.49 10.53
C ILE A 35 17.03 -0.34 10.10
N SER A 36 16.78 -0.32 8.79
CA SER A 36 15.44 -0.27 8.20
C SER A 36 14.58 -1.47 8.62
N ALA A 37 15.17 -2.68 8.65
CA ALA A 37 14.49 -3.88 9.13
C ALA A 37 14.19 -3.80 10.64
N VAL A 38 15.16 -3.33 11.45
CA VAL A 38 14.96 -3.11 12.89
C VAL A 38 13.82 -2.13 13.16
N ALA A 39 13.67 -1.07 12.35
CA ALA A 39 12.60 -0.08 12.51
C ALA A 39 11.19 -0.71 12.46
N LEU A 40 11.01 -1.83 11.78
CA LEU A 40 9.74 -2.58 11.71
C LEU A 40 9.61 -3.66 12.80
N ASN A 41 10.69 -4.02 13.49
CA ASN A 41 10.65 -5.11 14.47
C ASN A 41 9.75 -4.75 15.67
N PRO A 42 8.75 -5.57 16.01
CA PRO A 42 7.82 -5.28 17.11
C PRO A 42 8.51 -5.18 18.49
N ASN A 43 9.66 -5.84 18.66
CA ASN A 43 10.42 -5.81 19.92
C ASN A 43 11.32 -4.59 20.11
N CYS A 44 11.34 -3.64 19.15
CA CYS A 44 12.05 -2.38 19.35
C CYS A 44 11.45 -1.60 20.51
N ASP A 45 12.31 -1.18 21.44
CA ASP A 45 11.93 -0.25 22.49
C ASP A 45 11.91 1.21 22.00
N LYS A 46 11.37 2.08 22.86
CA LYS A 46 11.32 3.52 22.56
C LYS A 46 12.71 4.10 22.33
N HIS A 47 13.73 3.62 23.02
CA HIS A 47 15.10 4.14 22.92
C HIS A 47 15.72 3.87 21.53
N ILE A 48 15.51 2.66 20.96
CA ILE A 48 15.90 2.38 19.58
C ILE A 48 15.12 3.30 18.64
N LEU A 49 13.81 3.39 18.78
CA LEU A 49 12.95 4.13 17.87
C LEU A 49 13.27 5.63 17.86
N ASP A 50 13.52 6.23 19.03
CA ASP A 50 13.94 7.63 19.15
C ASP A 50 15.26 7.86 18.39
N LYS A 51 16.25 6.99 18.55
CA LYS A 51 17.52 7.06 17.80
C LYS A 51 17.32 6.93 16.29
N LEU A 52 16.46 6.00 15.87
CA LEU A 52 16.18 5.80 14.45
C LEU A 52 15.45 7.01 13.83
N SER A 53 14.63 7.71 14.62
CA SER A 53 13.92 8.91 14.16
C SER A 53 14.85 10.09 13.87
N GLU A 54 16.06 10.12 14.44
CA GLU A 54 17.07 11.15 14.21
C GLU A 54 17.95 10.90 12.98
N LEU A 55 17.85 9.69 12.36
CA LEU A 55 18.64 9.34 11.19
C LEU A 55 18.03 9.91 9.92
N ASP A 56 18.85 10.58 9.11
CA ASP A 56 18.46 11.02 7.76
C ASP A 56 18.58 9.87 6.74
N MET A 57 17.76 8.82 6.95
CA MET A 57 17.70 7.61 6.12
C MET A 57 16.26 7.42 5.65
N LYS A 58 15.99 7.61 4.35
CA LYS A 58 14.63 7.58 3.75
C LYS A 58 13.84 6.32 4.11
N GLU A 59 14.45 5.16 3.98
CA GLU A 59 13.76 3.87 4.25
C GLU A 59 13.48 3.69 5.74
N VAL A 60 14.37 4.14 6.61
CA VAL A 60 14.16 4.10 8.06
C VAL A 60 12.99 5.00 8.44
N GLN A 61 12.95 6.25 7.95
CA GLN A 61 11.86 7.19 8.21
C GLN A 61 10.52 6.66 7.67
N ARG A 62 10.52 6.08 6.48
CA ARG A 62 9.35 5.41 5.91
C ARG A 62 8.86 4.27 6.81
N ASN A 63 9.74 3.41 7.28
CA ASN A 63 9.39 2.27 8.13
C ASN A 63 8.89 2.71 9.52
N LEU A 64 9.46 3.76 10.10
CA LEU A 64 8.96 4.35 11.34
C LEU A 64 7.55 4.91 11.17
N SER A 65 7.29 5.65 10.08
CA SER A 65 5.95 6.17 9.81
C SER A 65 4.92 5.05 9.63
N ILE A 66 5.29 3.94 8.97
CA ILE A 66 4.44 2.75 8.83
C ILE A 66 4.15 2.10 10.17
N ARG A 67 5.15 1.97 11.05
CA ARG A 67 5.00 1.37 12.38
C ARG A 67 3.92 2.06 13.23
N TYR A 68 3.81 3.37 13.12
CA TYR A 68 2.85 4.18 13.87
C TYR A 68 1.54 4.43 13.13
N THR A 69 1.42 3.90 11.92
CA THR A 69 0.20 4.12 11.14
C THR A 69 -0.90 3.17 11.59
N THR A 70 -1.93 3.71 12.22
CA THR A 70 -3.26 3.13 12.19
C THR A 70 -3.76 3.25 10.76
N TYR A 71 -4.14 2.13 10.13
CA TYR A 71 -4.69 2.19 8.78
C TYR A 71 -5.90 3.11 8.76
N PRO A 72 -5.96 4.00 7.75
CA PRO A 72 -6.95 5.06 7.76
C PRO A 72 -8.37 4.49 7.63
N MET A 73 -9.28 5.13 8.32
CA MET A 73 -10.72 4.96 8.14
C MET A 73 -11.28 6.28 7.67
N LEU A 74 -12.18 6.26 6.70
CA LEU A 74 -12.89 7.46 6.28
C LEU A 74 -14.39 7.15 6.17
N TYR A 75 -15.16 7.75 7.04
CA TYR A 75 -16.62 7.69 7.12
C TYR A 75 -17.19 6.27 7.06
N SER A 76 -17.33 5.70 5.86
CA SER A 76 -17.98 4.42 5.63
C SER A 76 -17.03 3.31 5.14
N ILE A 77 -15.77 3.64 4.88
CA ILE A 77 -14.75 2.69 4.44
C ILE A 77 -13.64 2.58 5.46
N GLY A 78 -13.41 1.35 5.91
CA GLY A 78 -12.23 0.95 6.66
C GLY A 78 -11.21 0.26 5.76
N VAL A 79 -9.93 0.39 6.09
CA VAL A 79 -8.82 -0.24 5.38
C VAL A 79 -8.04 -1.12 6.36
N ARG A 80 -7.76 -2.35 5.98
CA ARG A 80 -6.83 -3.22 6.67
C ARG A 80 -5.93 -3.94 5.69
N GLU A 81 -4.82 -4.42 6.15
CA GLU A 81 -3.99 -5.26 5.32
C GLU A 81 -4.63 -6.60 5.02
N VAL A 82 -4.21 -7.17 3.88
CA VAL A 82 -4.61 -8.51 3.46
C VAL A 82 -4.09 -9.58 4.42
N GLU A 83 -4.92 -10.58 4.67
CA GLU A 83 -4.59 -11.80 5.40
C GLU A 83 -4.72 -13.01 4.47
N VAL A 84 -4.08 -14.14 4.83
CA VAL A 84 -4.17 -15.36 4.01
C VAL A 84 -5.62 -15.82 3.82
N ASN A 85 -6.46 -15.61 4.84
CA ASN A 85 -7.89 -15.94 4.79
C ASN A 85 -8.71 -15.09 3.82
N ASP A 86 -8.10 -14.02 3.23
CA ASP A 86 -8.75 -13.22 2.19
C ASP A 86 -8.58 -13.82 0.78
N ALA A 87 -7.76 -14.87 0.62
CA ALA A 87 -7.43 -15.44 -0.68
C ALA A 87 -8.67 -15.78 -1.51
N SER A 88 -9.61 -16.51 -0.94
CA SER A 88 -10.85 -16.88 -1.64
C SER A 88 -11.70 -15.68 -2.04
N TYR A 89 -11.76 -14.65 -1.20
CA TYR A 89 -12.48 -13.42 -1.50
C TYR A 89 -11.82 -12.64 -2.65
N ILE A 90 -10.51 -12.46 -2.59
CA ILE A 90 -9.74 -11.78 -3.64
C ILE A 90 -9.88 -12.53 -4.95
N LEU A 91 -9.75 -13.85 -4.93
CA LEU A 91 -9.85 -14.69 -6.12
C LEU A 91 -11.24 -14.56 -6.77
N LYS A 92 -12.31 -14.60 -5.95
CA LYS A 92 -13.68 -14.35 -6.43
C LYS A 92 -13.80 -13.02 -7.18
N LEU A 93 -13.23 -11.94 -6.64
CA LEU A 93 -13.26 -10.62 -7.31
C LEU A 93 -12.47 -10.63 -8.61
N ARG A 94 -11.33 -11.31 -8.64
CA ARG A 94 -10.43 -11.34 -9.80
C ARG A 94 -10.90 -12.25 -10.93
N LEU A 95 -11.75 -13.23 -10.63
CA LEU A 95 -12.36 -14.13 -11.62
C LEU A 95 -13.70 -13.61 -12.16
N ASP A 96 -14.30 -12.61 -11.50
CA ASP A 96 -15.54 -12.00 -11.96
C ASP A 96 -15.23 -10.90 -13.00
N ASP A 97 -15.56 -11.17 -14.26
CA ASP A 97 -15.33 -10.25 -15.38
C ASP A 97 -16.03 -8.88 -15.21
N SER A 98 -17.06 -8.81 -14.37
CA SER A 98 -17.73 -7.52 -14.07
C SER A 98 -16.82 -6.55 -13.31
N TYR A 99 -15.83 -7.08 -12.59
CA TYR A 99 -14.85 -6.29 -11.82
C TYR A 99 -13.45 -6.30 -12.44
N SER A 100 -13.05 -7.41 -13.08
CA SER A 100 -11.66 -7.70 -13.41
C SER A 100 -11.33 -7.64 -14.91
N LYS A 101 -12.28 -7.25 -15.76
CA LYS A 101 -12.15 -7.25 -17.22
C LYS A 101 -10.83 -6.62 -17.75
N TYR A 102 -10.33 -5.59 -17.07
CA TYR A 102 -9.14 -4.84 -17.46
C TYR A 102 -7.96 -5.03 -16.50
N ILE A 103 -8.06 -6.01 -15.61
CA ILE A 103 -7.00 -6.35 -14.66
C ILE A 103 -6.32 -7.64 -15.14
N SER A 104 -5.03 -7.80 -14.85
CA SER A 104 -4.27 -9.01 -15.20
C SER A 104 -4.98 -10.28 -14.72
N LYS A 105 -5.03 -11.29 -15.56
CA LYS A 105 -5.64 -12.59 -15.21
C LYS A 105 -4.80 -13.30 -14.15
N VAL A 106 -5.49 -14.09 -13.33
CA VAL A 106 -4.91 -14.95 -12.30
C VAL A 106 -5.38 -16.39 -12.50
N SER A 107 -4.69 -17.34 -11.91
CA SER A 107 -5.16 -18.71 -11.76
C SER A 107 -6.44 -18.75 -10.94
N ASP A 108 -7.29 -19.75 -11.16
CA ASP A 108 -8.51 -20.01 -10.40
C ASP A 108 -8.27 -20.84 -9.11
N GLU A 109 -7.00 -21.19 -8.84
CA GLU A 109 -6.61 -21.95 -7.67
C GLU A 109 -6.44 -21.07 -6.43
N VAL A 110 -7.27 -21.31 -5.40
CA VAL A 110 -7.19 -20.57 -4.12
C VAL A 110 -5.82 -20.71 -3.47
N SER A 111 -5.20 -21.89 -3.57
CA SER A 111 -3.88 -22.18 -3.02
C SER A 111 -2.77 -21.30 -3.61
N GLU A 112 -2.87 -20.95 -4.89
CA GLU A 112 -1.93 -20.01 -5.52
C GLU A 112 -2.12 -18.59 -4.99
N GLN A 113 -3.36 -18.16 -4.80
CA GLN A 113 -3.65 -16.86 -4.19
C GLN A 113 -3.19 -16.81 -2.72
N GLU A 114 -3.39 -17.89 -1.95
CA GLU A 114 -2.83 -17.99 -0.58
C GLU A 114 -1.31 -17.90 -0.58
N ASN A 115 -0.64 -18.63 -1.48
CA ASN A 115 0.81 -18.60 -1.59
C ASN A 115 1.31 -17.21 -1.98
N TYR A 116 0.62 -16.53 -2.90
CA TYR A 116 0.93 -15.15 -3.25
C TYR A 116 0.85 -14.23 -2.02
N ILE A 117 -0.24 -14.32 -1.23
CA ILE A 117 -0.39 -13.50 -0.01
C ILE A 117 0.69 -13.86 1.01
N ARG A 118 1.01 -15.16 1.21
CA ARG A 118 2.11 -15.58 2.10
C ARG A 118 3.46 -15.00 1.67
N GLN A 119 3.75 -14.94 0.37
CA GLN A 119 4.96 -14.32 -0.15
C GLN A 119 4.93 -12.79 0.06
N TYR A 120 3.80 -12.15 -0.21
CA TYR A 120 3.60 -10.74 0.08
C TYR A 120 3.85 -10.44 1.57
N LEU A 121 3.26 -11.19 2.50
CA LEU A 121 3.48 -11.02 3.94
C LEU A 121 4.95 -11.26 4.35
N LYS A 122 5.67 -12.14 3.66
CA LYS A 122 7.12 -12.33 3.87
C LYS A 122 7.96 -11.17 3.33
N SER A 123 7.48 -10.42 2.36
CA SER A 123 8.18 -9.25 1.82
C SER A 123 8.24 -8.09 2.83
N TYR A 124 7.38 -8.10 3.86
CA TYR A 124 7.54 -7.21 5.03
C TYR A 124 8.94 -7.29 5.65
N ILE A 125 9.56 -8.45 5.50
CA ILE A 125 10.89 -8.77 6.02
C ILE A 125 12.00 -8.08 5.23
N ARG A 126 11.75 -7.56 4.02
CA ARG A 126 12.74 -7.00 3.09
C ARG A 126 12.64 -5.48 2.89
N GLY A 127 11.90 -4.80 3.77
CA GLY A 127 11.41 -3.46 3.49
C GLY A 127 10.11 -3.55 2.68
N ARG A 128 9.12 -2.75 3.04
CA ARG A 128 7.81 -2.82 2.37
C ARG A 128 7.91 -2.27 0.96
N GLU A 129 7.86 -3.16 -0.01
CA GLU A 129 7.85 -2.84 -1.44
C GLU A 129 6.42 -2.64 -1.98
N SER A 130 5.41 -2.89 -1.14
CA SER A 130 3.99 -2.73 -1.49
C SER A 130 3.08 -2.80 -0.28
N PHE A 131 1.86 -2.29 -0.45
CA PHE A 131 0.73 -2.49 0.48
C PHE A 131 -0.42 -3.10 -0.27
N TYR A 132 -0.98 -4.17 0.27
CA TYR A 132 -2.17 -4.81 -0.25
C TYR A 132 -3.29 -4.73 0.79
N PHE A 133 -4.35 -4.01 0.45
CA PHE A 133 -5.43 -3.70 1.36
C PHE A 133 -6.71 -4.42 1.00
N ILE A 134 -7.45 -4.79 2.06
CA ILE A 134 -8.85 -5.14 2.03
C ILE A 134 -9.64 -3.91 2.48
N LEU A 135 -10.64 -3.55 1.68
CA LEU A 135 -11.60 -2.51 1.99
C LEU A 135 -12.80 -3.12 2.70
N THR A 136 -13.26 -2.47 3.75
CA THR A 136 -14.40 -2.93 4.55
C THR A 136 -15.46 -1.84 4.64
N ASN A 137 -16.71 -2.23 4.54
CA ASN A 137 -17.85 -1.37 4.86
C ASN A 137 -17.95 -1.28 6.39
N THR A 138 -17.73 -0.10 6.96
CA THR A 138 -17.68 0.09 8.42
C THR A 138 -19.03 -0.15 9.11
N ALA A 139 -20.15 -0.02 8.39
CA ALA A 139 -21.48 -0.22 8.94
C ALA A 139 -21.84 -1.72 9.07
N SER A 140 -21.44 -2.54 8.10
CA SER A 140 -21.72 -4.00 8.11
C SER A 140 -20.56 -4.82 8.61
N GLY A 141 -19.32 -4.29 8.60
CA GLY A 141 -18.09 -5.04 8.85
C GLY A 141 -17.67 -5.95 7.69
N GLU A 142 -18.43 -5.97 6.58
CA GLU A 142 -18.15 -6.84 5.44
C GLU A 142 -17.06 -6.28 4.53
N ARG A 143 -16.30 -7.18 3.92
CA ARG A 143 -15.36 -6.81 2.86
C ARG A 143 -16.14 -6.27 1.66
N CYS A 144 -15.64 -5.20 1.07
CA CYS A 144 -16.29 -4.55 -0.08
C CYS A 144 -15.32 -4.18 -1.21
N GLY A 145 -14.07 -4.64 -1.13
CA GLY A 145 -13.11 -4.42 -2.19
C GLY A 145 -11.65 -4.66 -1.80
N THR A 146 -10.80 -4.35 -2.75
CA THR A 146 -9.33 -4.40 -2.61
C THR A 146 -8.71 -3.17 -3.23
N GLU A 147 -7.51 -2.81 -2.79
CA GLU A 147 -6.62 -1.86 -3.46
C GLU A 147 -5.16 -2.11 -3.09
N ARG A 148 -4.24 -1.64 -3.92
CA ARG A 148 -2.80 -1.81 -3.70
C ARG A 148 -2.03 -0.54 -4.00
N ILE A 149 -0.93 -0.38 -3.24
CA ILE A 149 0.16 0.54 -3.55
C ILE A 149 1.40 -0.33 -3.71
N TYR A 150 2.07 -0.25 -4.85
CA TYR A 150 3.19 -1.15 -5.20
C TYR A 150 4.14 -0.49 -6.20
N ASN A 151 5.13 -1.24 -6.71
CA ASN A 151 6.13 -0.77 -7.65
C ASN A 151 6.85 0.50 -7.17
N PHE A 152 7.30 0.48 -5.90
CA PHE A 152 8.03 1.59 -5.31
C PHE A 152 9.37 1.77 -6.03
N LYS A 153 9.56 2.93 -6.66
CA LYS A 153 10.81 3.32 -7.32
C LYS A 153 11.13 4.75 -6.93
N ASP A 154 12.27 4.96 -6.28
CA ASP A 154 12.69 6.28 -5.80
C ASP A 154 11.56 7.02 -5.06
N ASP A 155 10.95 8.00 -5.70
CA ASP A 155 9.90 8.85 -5.16
C ASP A 155 8.51 8.54 -5.75
N THR A 156 8.35 7.34 -6.34
CA THR A 156 7.18 6.97 -7.14
C THR A 156 6.53 5.70 -6.60
N PHE A 157 5.22 5.66 -6.64
CA PHE A 157 4.43 4.44 -6.39
C PHE A 157 3.39 4.23 -7.50
N GLU A 158 2.92 3.01 -7.62
CA GLU A 158 1.77 2.65 -8.44
C GLU A 158 0.56 2.37 -7.57
N TRP A 159 -0.59 2.92 -7.93
CA TRP A 159 -1.90 2.60 -7.37
C TRP A 159 -2.65 1.71 -8.33
N GLY A 160 -3.03 0.51 -7.88
CA GLY A 160 -3.74 -0.44 -8.73
C GLY A 160 -4.46 -1.54 -7.96
N SER A 161 -4.88 -2.57 -8.68
CA SER A 161 -5.72 -3.66 -8.15
C SER A 161 -6.95 -3.16 -7.38
N TRP A 162 -7.47 -2.00 -7.79
CA TRP A 162 -8.61 -1.34 -7.16
C TRP A 162 -9.92 -1.93 -7.67
N ILE A 163 -10.56 -2.69 -6.82
CA ILE A 163 -11.84 -3.35 -7.08
C ILE A 163 -12.80 -3.00 -5.94
N LEU A 164 -13.99 -2.57 -6.29
CA LEU A 164 -15.11 -2.36 -5.35
C LEU A 164 -16.27 -3.26 -5.76
N ASP A 165 -16.70 -4.15 -4.86
CA ASP A 165 -17.80 -5.08 -5.10
C ASP A 165 -19.20 -4.51 -4.73
N SER A 166 -20.21 -5.36 -4.73
CA SER A 166 -21.60 -4.96 -4.42
C SER A 166 -21.82 -4.52 -2.97
N ASN A 167 -20.93 -4.90 -2.03
CA ASN A 167 -21.04 -4.53 -0.62
C ASN A 167 -20.49 -3.13 -0.34
N LYS A 168 -19.93 -2.47 -1.38
CA LYS A 168 -19.40 -1.12 -1.24
C LYS A 168 -20.49 -0.11 -0.86
N THR A 169 -20.10 0.88 -0.08
CA THR A 169 -20.96 2.03 0.22
C THR A 169 -21.12 2.94 -1.01
N ARG A 170 -22.10 3.84 -0.95
CA ARG A 170 -22.39 4.77 -2.05
C ARG A 170 -21.19 5.60 -2.49
N TYR A 171 -20.36 5.99 -1.54
CA TYR A 171 -19.22 6.89 -1.77
C TYR A 171 -17.86 6.21 -1.67
N ALA A 172 -17.82 4.89 -1.60
CA ALA A 172 -16.61 4.10 -1.43
C ALA A 172 -15.47 4.50 -2.39
N ALA A 173 -15.77 4.72 -3.68
CA ALA A 173 -14.76 5.12 -4.66
C ALA A 173 -14.13 6.50 -4.38
N MET A 174 -14.89 7.42 -3.79
CA MET A 174 -14.33 8.72 -3.36
C MET A 174 -13.50 8.57 -2.10
N GLU A 175 -14.00 7.79 -1.14
CA GLU A 175 -13.33 7.56 0.14
C GLU A 175 -12.00 6.81 -0.04
N THR A 176 -11.98 5.77 -0.85
CA THR A 176 -10.75 5.00 -1.13
C THR A 176 -9.70 5.85 -1.84
N ALA A 177 -10.08 6.69 -2.79
CA ALA A 177 -9.13 7.61 -3.44
C ALA A 177 -8.53 8.63 -2.47
N VAL A 178 -9.33 9.16 -1.53
CA VAL A 178 -8.82 10.04 -0.47
C VAL A 178 -7.81 9.30 0.39
N LEU A 179 -8.18 8.08 0.85
CA LEU A 179 -7.34 7.27 1.73
C LEU A 179 -5.99 6.92 1.08
N ILE A 180 -6.00 6.50 -0.18
CA ILE A 180 -4.78 6.14 -0.91
C ILE A 180 -3.85 7.32 -1.11
N TYR A 181 -4.35 8.45 -1.58
CA TYR A 181 -3.49 9.61 -1.82
C TYR A 181 -2.93 10.19 -0.52
N GLU A 182 -3.76 10.31 0.52
CA GLU A 182 -3.28 10.80 1.81
C GLU A 182 -2.26 9.83 2.44
N PHE A 183 -2.49 8.53 2.36
CA PHE A 183 -1.57 7.54 2.87
C PHE A 183 -0.25 7.55 2.10
N ALA A 184 -0.28 7.47 0.78
CA ALA A 184 0.92 7.40 -0.04
C ALA A 184 1.75 8.70 0.03
N PHE A 185 1.10 9.87 -0.06
CA PHE A 185 1.80 11.13 -0.13
C PHE A 185 2.18 11.71 1.24
N ASN A 186 1.31 11.56 2.26
CA ASN A 186 1.57 12.15 3.58
C ASN A 186 2.25 11.18 4.53
N THR A 187 1.86 9.89 4.52
CA THR A 187 2.41 8.90 5.44
C THR A 187 3.66 8.24 4.87
N LEU A 188 3.61 7.76 3.62
CA LEU A 188 4.75 7.11 2.99
C LEU A 188 5.76 8.09 2.37
N GLY A 189 5.36 9.36 2.16
CA GLY A 189 6.24 10.43 1.72
C GLY A 189 6.60 10.43 0.23
N PHE A 190 5.85 9.70 -0.62
CA PHE A 190 6.07 9.73 -2.07
C PHE A 190 5.78 11.12 -2.65
N GLY A 191 6.48 11.48 -3.73
CA GLY A 191 6.27 12.73 -4.47
C GLY A 191 5.33 12.59 -5.65
N LYS A 192 5.17 11.38 -6.20
CA LYS A 192 4.29 11.13 -7.35
C LYS A 192 3.79 9.70 -7.41
N SER A 193 2.68 9.51 -8.12
CA SER A 193 2.16 8.21 -8.52
C SER A 193 2.27 8.02 -10.01
N GLU A 194 2.72 6.85 -10.46
CA GLU A 194 2.73 6.45 -11.87
C GLU A 194 2.03 5.10 -12.00
N PHE A 195 1.08 5.01 -12.93
CA PHE A 195 0.28 3.79 -13.12
C PHE A 195 -0.23 3.70 -14.56
N GLU A 196 -0.63 2.50 -14.95
CA GLU A 196 -1.20 2.24 -16.26
C GLU A 196 -2.71 1.99 -16.19
N VAL A 197 -3.41 2.36 -17.25
CA VAL A 197 -4.85 2.11 -17.42
C VAL A 197 -5.10 1.61 -18.83
N ASN A 198 -5.77 0.47 -18.95
CA ASN A 198 -6.18 -0.05 -20.25
C ASN A 198 -7.04 0.98 -21.00
N ARG A 199 -6.71 1.27 -22.25
CA ARG A 199 -7.36 2.30 -23.09
C ARG A 199 -8.87 2.06 -23.26
N ASN A 200 -9.30 0.80 -23.26
CA ASN A 200 -10.70 0.42 -23.37
C ASN A 200 -11.47 0.58 -22.04
N ASN A 201 -10.78 0.88 -20.93
CA ASN A 201 -11.41 1.20 -19.65
C ASN A 201 -11.74 2.69 -19.55
N GLU A 202 -12.61 3.16 -20.47
CA GLU A 202 -12.96 4.58 -20.62
C GLU A 202 -13.39 5.24 -19.32
N LYS A 203 -14.08 4.48 -18.44
CA LYS A 203 -14.54 5.00 -17.14
C LYS A 203 -13.36 5.36 -16.23
N VAL A 204 -12.37 4.49 -16.14
CA VAL A 204 -11.18 4.70 -15.31
C VAL A 204 -10.26 5.74 -15.93
N VAL A 205 -10.08 5.74 -17.26
CA VAL A 205 -9.36 6.78 -18.00
C VAL A 205 -9.98 8.16 -17.71
N SER A 206 -11.30 8.28 -17.86
CA SER A 206 -12.03 9.52 -17.57
C SER A 206 -11.90 9.94 -16.10
N TYR A 207 -11.94 8.97 -15.17
CA TYR A 207 -11.78 9.25 -13.74
C TYR A 207 -10.40 9.88 -13.44
N HIS A 208 -9.32 9.25 -13.91
CA HIS A 208 -7.98 9.75 -13.65
C HIS A 208 -7.69 11.07 -14.37
N THR A 209 -8.18 11.24 -15.60
CA THR A 209 -8.07 12.54 -16.30
C THR A 209 -8.75 13.66 -15.51
N LYS A 210 -9.97 13.41 -14.98
CA LYS A 210 -10.70 14.38 -14.16
C LYS A 210 -10.06 14.62 -12.78
N SER A 211 -9.28 13.69 -12.26
CA SER A 211 -8.51 13.88 -11.03
C SER A 211 -7.25 14.73 -11.22
N GLY A 212 -6.94 15.12 -12.47
CA GLY A 212 -5.76 15.91 -12.81
C GLY A 212 -4.53 15.05 -13.14
N ALA A 213 -4.68 13.74 -13.27
CA ALA A 213 -3.62 12.87 -13.76
C ALA A 213 -3.28 13.21 -15.21
N LYS A 214 -1.99 13.22 -15.54
CA LYS A 214 -1.48 13.49 -16.89
C LYS A 214 -1.07 12.19 -17.56
N ILE A 215 -1.46 12.00 -18.81
CA ILE A 215 -0.91 10.94 -19.65
C ILE A 215 0.52 11.34 -19.99
N ILE A 216 1.48 10.49 -19.63
CA ILE A 216 2.92 10.71 -19.87
C ILE A 216 3.47 9.82 -20.97
N ASP A 217 2.77 8.72 -21.28
CA ASP A 217 3.10 7.80 -22.35
C ASP A 217 1.88 6.95 -22.74
N GLU A 218 1.94 6.27 -23.88
CA GLU A 218 0.89 5.35 -24.33
C GLU A 218 1.47 4.26 -25.25
N ASP A 219 0.81 3.10 -25.23
CA ASP A 219 1.01 2.02 -26.18
C ASP A 219 -0.32 1.55 -26.79
N ASP A 220 -0.33 0.44 -27.50
CA ASP A 220 -1.55 -0.10 -28.14
C ASP A 220 -2.61 -0.55 -27.14
N ILE A 221 -2.24 -0.79 -25.87
CA ILE A 221 -3.08 -1.39 -24.85
C ILE A 221 -3.40 -0.38 -23.76
N ASN A 222 -2.42 0.42 -23.30
CA ASN A 222 -2.51 1.23 -22.11
C ASN A 222 -2.21 2.71 -22.35
N TYR A 223 -2.78 3.56 -21.49
CA TYR A 223 -2.27 4.90 -21.18
C TYR A 223 -1.46 4.82 -19.90
N TYR A 224 -0.31 5.49 -19.86
CA TYR A 224 0.53 5.65 -18.67
C TYR A 224 0.28 7.01 -18.06
N PHE A 225 -0.15 7.03 -16.82
CA PHE A 225 -0.52 8.24 -16.11
C PHE A 225 0.52 8.62 -15.06
N ARG A 226 0.61 9.92 -14.79
CA ARG A 226 1.33 10.47 -13.64
C ARG A 226 0.44 11.43 -12.87
N VAL A 227 0.52 11.35 -11.53
CA VAL A 227 -0.10 12.26 -10.58
C VAL A 227 0.98 12.79 -9.65
N GLU A 228 1.24 14.09 -9.71
CA GLU A 228 2.13 14.76 -8.76
C GLU A 228 1.46 14.89 -7.40
N LYS A 229 2.24 14.91 -6.31
CA LYS A 229 1.75 14.95 -4.92
C LYS A 229 0.72 16.07 -4.69
N GLU A 230 1.02 17.27 -5.13
CA GLU A 230 0.15 18.44 -4.94
C GLU A 230 -1.19 18.25 -5.66
N VAL A 231 -1.18 17.64 -6.85
CA VAL A 231 -2.38 17.36 -7.64
C VAL A 231 -3.21 16.28 -6.95
N GLY A 232 -2.58 15.18 -6.52
CA GLY A 232 -3.25 14.08 -5.82
C GLY A 232 -3.87 14.53 -4.49
N LEU A 233 -3.12 15.29 -3.67
CA LEU A 233 -3.64 15.84 -2.41
C LEU A 233 -4.72 16.90 -2.63
N GLY A 234 -4.60 17.74 -3.66
CA GLY A 234 -5.64 18.70 -4.05
C GLY A 234 -6.94 18.01 -4.45
N PHE A 235 -6.84 16.91 -5.21
CA PHE A 235 -7.99 16.09 -5.56
C PHE A 235 -8.60 15.40 -4.34
N ALA A 236 -7.78 14.79 -3.47
CA ALA A 236 -8.25 14.18 -2.21
C ALA A 236 -9.00 15.19 -1.33
N LYS A 237 -8.47 16.41 -1.18
CA LYS A 237 -9.15 17.50 -0.48
C LYS A 237 -10.53 17.82 -1.09
N THR A 238 -10.61 17.96 -2.41
CA THR A 238 -11.87 18.23 -3.11
C THR A 238 -12.90 17.10 -2.89
N LEU A 239 -12.45 15.84 -2.90
CA LEU A 239 -13.31 14.70 -2.62
C LEU A 239 -13.80 14.72 -1.17
N ARG A 240 -12.93 15.04 -0.22
CA ARG A 240 -13.27 15.14 1.22
C ARG A 240 -14.34 16.21 1.45
N GLU A 241 -14.17 17.39 0.89
CA GLU A 241 -15.16 18.49 0.97
C GLU A 241 -16.54 18.06 0.42
N ARG A 242 -16.55 17.32 -0.71
CA ARG A 242 -17.79 16.76 -1.28
C ARG A 242 -18.42 15.70 -0.38
N LEU A 243 -17.61 14.84 0.25
CA LEU A 243 -18.10 13.82 1.19
C LEU A 243 -18.74 14.49 2.41
N GLU A 244 -18.12 15.50 2.97
CA GLU A 244 -18.62 16.27 4.11
C GLU A 244 -19.96 16.97 3.79
N SER A 245 -20.08 17.59 2.61
CA SER A 245 -21.33 18.24 2.17
C SER A 245 -22.50 17.29 1.94
N LYS A 246 -22.25 15.99 1.79
CA LYS A 246 -23.29 14.95 1.61
C LYS A 246 -23.74 14.30 2.91
N ARG A 247 -23.09 14.61 4.02
CA ARG A 247 -23.41 14.10 5.37
C ARG A 247 -24.24 15.08 6.19
N GLN A 248 -24.28 16.34 5.77
CA GLN A 248 -25.19 17.35 6.29
C GLN A 248 -26.61 17.18 5.67
#